data_16802fe859d53d4921e3c49b01af81a9
#
_entry.id   16802fe859d53d4921e3c49b01af81a9
#
_cell.length_a   1.000
_cell.length_b   1.000
_cell.length_c   1.000
_cell.angle_alpha   90.00
_cell.angle_beta   90.00
_cell.angle_gamma   90.00
#
_symmetry.space_group_name_H-M   'P 1'
#
loop_
_entity.id
_entity.type
_entity.pdbx_description
1 polymer ?
#
loop_
_entity_poly.entity_id
_entity_poly.type
_entity_poly.pdbx_seq_one_letter_code
_entity_poly.pdbx_strand_id
1 'polypeptide(L)'
;MAVAYLEIDLRLTPIDPWRDVMAAQMGLLGFEAFVDSPFGFMAYIPQKDFKEKEFLQIELFEIHGLQIEWYTKVITPKNWNRRWEENFLPIRIGERCVVRANFHPPEKADYELVITPKMSFGTGHHETTQMMICFLLDLNFTDKIVLDMGTGTGVLSILAEKRGARSILALDNNPWCIENINENIGFNHCTKITTKLNDSVPQKNQFDLILANISRNILLQQIPDYAKSLVHLGDLLISGFYVEDMGIIQNACEAEGFRFIRNFKKNKWVAAYFTKNEY
;
A
#
# COMPACT_ATOMS: atom_id res chain seq x y z
N MET A 1 -14.75 4.41 19.20
CA MET A 1 -13.78 4.27 20.33
C MET A 1 -13.29 2.83 20.33
N ALA A 2 -11.99 2.60 20.41
CA ALA A 2 -11.45 1.24 20.46
C ALA A 2 -11.83 0.58 21.79
N VAL A 3 -12.33 -0.65 21.73
CA VAL A 3 -12.83 -1.40 22.89
C VAL A 3 -11.65 -2.06 23.59
N ALA A 4 -11.52 -1.89 24.91
CA ALA A 4 -10.58 -2.64 25.72
C ALA A 4 -11.11 -4.07 25.92
N TYR A 5 -10.23 -5.05 25.83
CA TYR A 5 -10.55 -6.45 26.07
C TYR A 5 -9.98 -6.92 27.41
N LEU A 6 -10.69 -7.85 28.05
CA LEU A 6 -10.18 -8.64 29.14
C LEU A 6 -9.70 -10.00 28.60
N GLU A 7 -8.45 -10.32 28.83
CA GLU A 7 -7.87 -11.65 28.63
C GLU A 7 -7.98 -12.43 29.93
N ILE A 8 -8.49 -13.64 29.86
CA ILE A 8 -8.46 -14.62 30.96
C ILE A 8 -7.56 -15.77 30.56
N ASP A 9 -6.40 -15.90 31.21
CA ASP A 9 -5.54 -17.10 31.15
C ASP A 9 -6.13 -18.14 32.10
N LEU A 10 -6.78 -19.15 31.54
CA LEU A 10 -7.46 -20.20 32.29
C LEU A 10 -6.67 -21.50 32.23
N ARG A 11 -6.39 -22.09 33.41
CA ARG A 11 -5.60 -23.29 33.60
C ARG A 11 -6.45 -24.39 34.22
N LEU A 12 -6.40 -25.56 33.63
CA LEU A 12 -7.22 -26.71 34.00
C LEU A 12 -6.34 -27.92 34.35
N THR A 13 -6.68 -28.62 35.43
CA THR A 13 -6.06 -29.88 35.79
C THR A 13 -7.12 -30.89 36.24
N PRO A 14 -7.36 -31.98 35.45
CA PRO A 14 -6.80 -32.25 34.12
C PRO A 14 -7.36 -31.34 33.04
N ILE A 15 -6.64 -31.19 31.91
CA ILE A 15 -7.06 -30.34 30.79
C ILE A 15 -8.22 -30.97 30.02
N ASP A 16 -8.06 -32.25 29.63
CA ASP A 16 -9.07 -32.97 28.90
C ASP A 16 -9.96 -33.80 29.86
N PRO A 17 -11.26 -33.86 29.58
CA PRO A 17 -12.03 -33.27 28.48
C PRO A 17 -12.54 -31.83 28.75
N TRP A 18 -12.10 -31.16 29.82
CA TRP A 18 -12.73 -29.97 30.37
C TRP A 18 -12.45 -28.70 29.60
N ARG A 19 -11.36 -28.64 28.82
CA ARG A 19 -11.00 -27.48 28.03
C ARG A 19 -12.13 -27.04 27.10
N ASP A 20 -12.61 -27.95 26.25
CA ASP A 20 -13.61 -27.64 25.24
C ASP A 20 -14.98 -27.33 25.88
N VAL A 21 -15.31 -28.01 26.99
CA VAL A 21 -16.55 -27.77 27.74
C VAL A 21 -16.52 -26.37 28.37
N MET A 22 -15.38 -25.98 28.96
CA MET A 22 -15.22 -24.66 29.57
C MET A 22 -15.26 -23.54 28.50
N ALA A 23 -14.56 -23.75 27.37
CA ALA A 23 -14.59 -22.78 26.28
C ALA A 23 -16.01 -22.58 25.73
N ALA A 24 -16.79 -23.66 25.60
CA ALA A 24 -18.18 -23.57 25.15
C ALA A 24 -19.06 -22.78 26.14
N GLN A 25 -18.91 -23.01 27.44
CA GLN A 25 -19.68 -22.27 28.47
C GLN A 25 -19.26 -20.80 28.53
N MET A 26 -17.97 -20.50 28.43
CA MET A 26 -17.48 -19.11 28.33
C MET A 26 -17.98 -18.42 27.07
N GLY A 27 -18.10 -19.12 25.96
CA GLY A 27 -18.70 -18.58 24.72
C GLY A 27 -20.15 -18.12 24.93
N LEU A 28 -20.93 -18.83 25.72
CA LEU A 28 -22.30 -18.42 26.09
C LEU A 28 -22.34 -17.15 26.96
N LEU A 29 -21.27 -16.85 27.67
CA LEU A 29 -21.12 -15.62 28.47
C LEU A 29 -20.57 -14.43 27.66
N GLY A 30 -20.38 -14.58 26.33
CA GLY A 30 -19.96 -13.52 25.44
C GLY A 30 -18.45 -13.41 25.18
N PHE A 31 -17.68 -14.45 25.53
CA PHE A 31 -16.29 -14.53 25.10
C PHE A 31 -16.22 -14.79 23.60
N GLU A 32 -15.42 -13.96 22.88
CA GLU A 32 -15.40 -13.89 21.41
C GLU A 32 -14.26 -14.68 20.77
N ALA A 33 -13.16 -14.93 21.53
CA ALA A 33 -11.99 -15.62 21.01
C ALA A 33 -11.35 -16.50 22.09
N PHE A 34 -10.77 -17.63 21.63
CA PHE A 34 -10.09 -18.60 22.47
C PHE A 34 -8.77 -18.99 21.81
N VAL A 35 -7.68 -19.04 22.58
CA VAL A 35 -6.35 -19.41 22.12
C VAL A 35 -5.79 -20.48 23.04
N ASP A 36 -5.51 -21.67 22.52
CA ASP A 36 -4.97 -22.79 23.28
C ASP A 36 -3.62 -22.45 23.93
N SER A 37 -3.43 -22.94 25.15
CA SER A 37 -2.17 -22.88 25.89
C SER A 37 -1.78 -24.26 26.44
N PRO A 38 -0.52 -24.47 26.82
CA PRO A 38 -0.08 -25.75 27.39
C PRO A 38 -0.78 -26.16 28.68
N PHE A 39 -1.46 -25.23 29.35
CA PHE A 39 -2.12 -25.47 30.65
C PHE A 39 -3.65 -25.30 30.60
N GLY A 40 -4.22 -24.97 29.42
CA GLY A 40 -5.62 -24.69 29.22
C GLY A 40 -5.81 -23.80 28.00
N PHE A 41 -6.31 -22.58 28.19
CA PHE A 41 -6.49 -21.61 27.10
C PHE A 41 -6.59 -20.18 27.62
N MET A 42 -6.36 -19.20 26.71
CA MET A 42 -6.66 -17.80 26.90
C MET A 42 -7.99 -17.47 26.24
N ALA A 43 -8.87 -16.77 26.94
CA ALA A 43 -10.17 -16.33 26.45
C ALA A 43 -10.29 -14.81 26.48
N TYR A 44 -11.00 -14.23 25.51
CA TYR A 44 -11.09 -12.79 25.31
C TYR A 44 -12.54 -12.32 25.29
N ILE A 45 -12.84 -11.29 26.06
CA ILE A 45 -14.16 -10.65 26.13
C ILE A 45 -13.98 -9.13 26.16
N PRO A 46 -14.87 -8.32 25.54
CA PRO A 46 -14.85 -6.88 25.77
C PRO A 46 -14.95 -6.57 27.28
N GLN A 47 -14.02 -5.76 27.79
CA GLN A 47 -13.92 -5.51 29.26
C GLN A 47 -15.24 -5.05 29.87
N LYS A 48 -16.03 -4.26 29.15
CA LYS A 48 -17.34 -3.75 29.60
C LYS A 48 -18.40 -4.85 29.74
N ASP A 49 -18.24 -5.96 29.01
CA ASP A 49 -19.24 -7.04 28.96
C ASP A 49 -18.89 -8.19 29.91
N PHE A 50 -17.70 -8.18 30.53
CA PHE A 50 -17.28 -9.19 31.50
C PHE A 50 -18.04 -9.01 32.83
N LYS A 51 -18.68 -10.08 33.25
CA LYS A 51 -19.41 -10.17 34.51
C LYS A 51 -18.86 -11.32 35.37
N GLU A 52 -17.98 -10.98 36.29
CA GLU A 52 -17.27 -11.96 37.11
C GLU A 52 -18.22 -12.91 37.85
N LYS A 53 -19.36 -12.40 38.34
CA LYS A 53 -20.37 -13.23 39.04
C LYS A 53 -20.96 -14.31 38.15
N GLU A 54 -21.25 -14.02 36.87
CA GLU A 54 -21.78 -14.99 35.93
C GLU A 54 -20.68 -15.99 35.52
N PHE A 55 -19.44 -15.54 35.36
CA PHE A 55 -18.30 -16.40 35.10
C PHE A 55 -18.04 -17.42 36.19
N LEU A 56 -18.12 -17.00 37.48
CA LEU A 56 -17.94 -17.89 38.63
C LEU A 56 -19.14 -18.82 38.87
N GLN A 57 -20.26 -18.63 38.20
CA GLN A 57 -21.41 -19.54 38.23
C GLN A 57 -21.33 -20.68 37.20
N ILE A 58 -20.26 -20.73 36.41
CA ILE A 58 -20.00 -21.85 35.48
C ILE A 58 -19.91 -23.15 36.32
N GLU A 59 -20.74 -24.13 36.01
CA GLU A 59 -20.85 -25.39 36.78
C GLU A 59 -19.51 -26.15 36.93
N LEU A 60 -18.55 -25.95 36.00
CA LEU A 60 -17.25 -26.59 36.07
C LEU A 60 -16.44 -26.18 37.30
N PHE A 61 -16.66 -25.02 37.89
CA PHE A 61 -15.98 -24.62 39.14
C PHE A 61 -16.38 -25.48 40.33
N GLU A 62 -17.51 -26.19 40.29
CA GLU A 62 -18.01 -27.06 41.36
C GLU A 62 -17.65 -28.54 41.14
N ILE A 63 -17.00 -28.91 40.01
CA ILE A 63 -16.68 -30.27 39.71
C ILE A 63 -15.57 -30.81 40.62
N HIS A 64 -15.90 -31.87 41.35
CA HIS A 64 -14.93 -32.53 42.22
C HIS A 64 -13.81 -33.20 41.42
N GLY A 65 -12.55 -32.80 41.74
CA GLY A 65 -11.38 -33.33 41.06
C GLY A 65 -10.89 -32.54 39.85
N LEU A 66 -11.60 -31.46 39.47
CA LEU A 66 -11.13 -30.49 38.49
C LEU A 66 -10.58 -29.27 39.26
N GLN A 67 -9.30 -28.96 39.01
CA GLN A 67 -8.67 -27.72 39.52
C GLN A 67 -8.69 -26.67 38.42
N ILE A 68 -9.21 -25.49 38.73
CA ILE A 68 -9.31 -24.34 37.84
C ILE A 68 -8.61 -23.15 38.48
N GLU A 69 -7.56 -22.66 37.77
CA GLU A 69 -6.93 -21.40 38.10
C GLU A 69 -7.18 -20.42 36.96
N TRP A 70 -7.37 -19.16 37.26
CA TRP A 70 -7.56 -18.14 36.24
C TRP A 70 -6.91 -16.81 36.62
N TYR A 71 -6.38 -16.15 35.62
CA TYR A 71 -5.70 -14.86 35.74
C TYR A 71 -6.26 -13.88 34.74
N THR A 72 -6.47 -12.64 35.14
CA THR A 72 -7.00 -11.62 34.24
C THR A 72 -5.95 -10.59 33.87
N LYS A 73 -6.04 -10.12 32.63
CA LYS A 73 -5.22 -9.02 32.13
C LYS A 73 -6.04 -8.13 31.22
N VAL A 74 -6.05 -6.83 31.50
CA VAL A 74 -6.69 -5.86 30.61
C VAL A 74 -5.78 -5.60 29.42
N ILE A 75 -6.30 -5.90 28.23
CA ILE A 75 -5.67 -5.53 26.97
C ILE A 75 -6.26 -4.20 26.54
N THR A 76 -5.52 -3.14 26.78
CA THR A 76 -5.86 -1.84 26.24
C THR A 76 -5.60 -1.84 24.74
N PRO A 77 -6.48 -1.25 23.94
CA PRO A 77 -6.21 -1.10 22.51
C PRO A 77 -4.88 -0.37 22.34
N LYS A 78 -3.86 -1.09 21.87
CA LYS A 78 -2.64 -0.44 21.42
C LYS A 78 -3.01 0.30 20.15
N ASN A 79 -2.79 1.60 20.13
CA ASN A 79 -2.86 2.34 18.88
C ASN A 79 -1.67 1.91 18.00
N TRP A 80 -1.85 0.76 17.31
CA TRP A 80 -0.86 0.24 16.39
C TRP A 80 -0.55 1.23 15.27
N ASN A 81 -1.56 2.05 14.89
CA ASN A 81 -1.40 3.11 13.92
C ASN A 81 -0.37 4.14 14.41
N ARG A 82 -0.46 4.58 15.67
CA ARG A 82 0.49 5.56 16.19
C ARG A 82 1.93 5.05 16.20
N ARG A 83 2.15 3.81 16.62
CA ARG A 83 3.50 3.21 16.62
C ARG A 83 4.04 2.97 15.21
N TRP A 84 3.13 2.69 14.27
CA TRP A 84 3.48 2.57 12.86
C TRP A 84 3.78 3.96 12.25
N GLU A 85 2.97 4.98 12.53
CA GLU A 85 3.19 6.37 12.12
C GLU A 85 4.53 6.91 12.63
N GLU A 86 4.91 6.63 13.87
CA GLU A 86 6.19 7.02 14.47
C GLU A 86 7.41 6.39 13.75
N ASN A 87 7.26 5.22 13.13
CA ASN A 87 8.31 4.53 12.39
C ASN A 87 8.27 4.80 10.88
N PHE A 88 7.22 5.42 10.36
CA PHE A 88 7.11 5.76 8.96
C PHE A 88 7.74 7.14 8.73
N LEU A 89 8.99 7.16 8.26
CA LEU A 89 9.75 8.40 8.11
C LEU A 89 9.51 9.05 6.75
N PRO A 90 9.54 10.39 6.65
CA PRO A 90 9.59 11.09 5.37
C PRO A 90 10.82 10.66 4.56
N ILE A 91 10.70 10.66 3.24
CA ILE A 91 11.81 10.32 2.37
C ILE A 91 12.18 11.50 1.46
N ARG A 92 13.48 11.84 1.43
CA ARG A 92 14.03 12.81 0.49
C ARG A 92 14.57 12.12 -0.75
N ILE A 93 14.23 12.67 -1.90
CA ILE A 93 14.70 12.22 -3.20
C ILE A 93 15.47 13.35 -3.84
N GLY A 94 16.78 13.24 -3.80
CA GLY A 94 17.68 14.37 -4.07
C GLY A 94 17.44 15.53 -3.11
N GLU A 95 17.75 16.74 -3.56
CA GLU A 95 17.52 17.96 -2.77
C GLU A 95 16.15 18.59 -3.05
N ARG A 96 15.48 18.17 -4.13
CA ARG A 96 14.33 18.84 -4.71
C ARG A 96 12.97 18.29 -4.30
N CYS A 97 12.89 17.01 -3.91
CA CYS A 97 11.62 16.37 -3.62
C CYS A 97 11.61 15.71 -2.25
N VAL A 98 10.52 15.89 -1.53
CA VAL A 98 10.22 15.16 -0.30
C VAL A 98 8.87 14.48 -0.43
N VAL A 99 8.80 13.22 -0.02
CA VAL A 99 7.54 12.47 0.13
C VAL A 99 7.34 12.22 1.62
N ARG A 100 6.23 12.70 2.15
CA ARG A 100 5.86 12.53 3.55
C ARG A 100 4.40 12.10 3.70
N ALA A 101 4.07 11.53 4.84
CA ALA A 101 2.68 11.28 5.18
C ALA A 101 1.97 12.56 5.65
N ASN A 102 0.64 12.54 5.66
CA ASN A 102 -0.20 13.64 6.11
C ASN A 102 -0.05 13.97 7.61
N PHE A 103 0.41 13.00 8.42
CA PHE A 103 0.68 13.17 9.87
C PHE A 103 2.09 13.71 10.16
N HIS A 104 2.97 13.82 9.18
CA HIS A 104 4.27 14.48 9.37
C HIS A 104 4.17 15.99 9.24
N PRO A 105 5.02 16.75 9.94
CA PRO A 105 5.10 18.19 9.73
C PRO A 105 5.53 18.51 8.30
N PRO A 106 5.13 19.66 7.76
CA PRO A 106 5.59 20.15 6.45
C PRO A 106 7.11 20.27 6.38
N GLU A 107 7.68 19.87 5.23
CA GLU A 107 9.11 19.98 4.96
C GLU A 107 9.39 20.88 3.76
N LYS A 108 10.41 21.74 3.88
CA LYS A 108 10.81 22.63 2.78
C LYS A 108 11.54 21.85 1.68
N ALA A 109 10.95 21.83 0.49
CA ALA A 109 11.52 21.27 -0.75
C ALA A 109 10.90 22.01 -1.96
N ASP A 110 11.48 21.86 -3.17
CA ASP A 110 10.84 22.38 -4.39
C ASP A 110 9.49 21.70 -4.61
N TYR A 111 9.43 20.39 -4.34
CA TYR A 111 8.23 19.55 -4.44
C TYR A 111 8.03 18.76 -3.15
N GLU A 112 7.01 19.14 -2.40
CA GLU A 112 6.51 18.37 -1.27
C GLU A 112 5.31 17.56 -1.75
N LEU A 113 5.37 16.22 -1.55
CA LEU A 113 4.32 15.28 -1.89
C LEU A 113 3.75 14.68 -0.60
N VAL A 114 2.50 14.94 -0.33
CA VAL A 114 1.79 14.40 0.84
C VAL A 114 1.10 13.12 0.43
N ILE A 115 1.63 11.97 0.85
CA ILE A 115 1.16 10.65 0.47
C ILE A 115 0.79 9.87 1.72
N THR A 116 -0.48 9.63 1.93
CA THR A 116 -0.95 8.78 3.02
C THR A 116 -0.61 7.33 2.72
N PRO A 117 0.25 6.70 3.52
CA PRO A 117 0.58 5.29 3.34
C PRO A 117 -0.60 4.43 3.78
N LYS A 118 -1.17 3.72 2.81
CA LYS A 118 -2.20 2.69 2.97
C LYS A 118 -1.70 1.38 2.33
N MET A 119 -2.59 0.45 2.03
CA MET A 119 -2.24 -0.82 1.37
C MET A 119 -1.96 -0.65 -0.15
N SER A 120 -1.63 0.57 -0.59
CA SER A 120 -1.29 0.89 -1.99
C SER A 120 0.21 1.06 -2.15
N PHE A 121 0.76 0.60 -3.28
CA PHE A 121 2.17 0.80 -3.63
C PHE A 121 2.45 2.28 -4.00
N GLY A 122 3.70 2.74 -3.81
CA GLY A 122 4.11 4.10 -4.22
C GLY A 122 4.24 5.11 -3.09
N THR A 123 4.59 4.69 -1.87
CA THR A 123 4.84 5.58 -0.72
C THR A 123 6.16 6.36 -0.81
N GLY A 124 6.95 6.16 -1.86
CA GLY A 124 8.26 6.79 -2.04
C GLY A 124 9.44 5.97 -1.50
N HIS A 125 9.21 4.99 -0.64
CA HIS A 125 10.29 4.22 0.01
C HIS A 125 10.94 3.21 -0.91
N HIS A 126 10.20 2.65 -1.87
CA HIS A 126 10.73 1.65 -2.78
C HIS A 126 11.66 2.28 -3.83
N GLU A 127 12.74 1.57 -4.20
CA GLU A 127 13.75 2.04 -5.13
C GLU A 127 13.18 2.45 -6.49
N THR A 128 12.20 1.68 -7.00
CA THR A 128 11.55 1.97 -8.28
C THR A 128 10.82 3.30 -8.26
N THR A 129 10.08 3.58 -7.20
CA THR A 129 9.37 4.85 -7.02
C THR A 129 10.34 6.03 -6.97
N GLN A 130 11.46 5.87 -6.24
CA GLN A 130 12.50 6.90 -6.15
C GLN A 130 13.13 7.20 -7.52
N MET A 131 13.48 6.16 -8.28
CA MET A 131 14.05 6.32 -9.62
C MET A 131 13.06 6.95 -10.60
N MET A 132 11.79 6.57 -10.55
CA MET A 132 10.74 7.23 -11.34
C MET A 132 10.62 8.72 -10.97
N ILE A 133 10.59 9.07 -9.68
CA ILE A 133 10.59 10.47 -9.23
C ILE A 133 11.83 11.22 -9.75
N CYS A 134 13.03 10.62 -9.72
CA CYS A 134 14.22 11.24 -10.30
C CYS A 134 14.03 11.58 -11.79
N PHE A 135 13.45 10.68 -12.59
CA PHE A 135 13.12 11.01 -13.97
C PHE A 135 12.13 12.15 -14.08
N LEU A 136 11.07 12.14 -13.26
CA LEU A 136 10.07 13.18 -13.29
C LEU A 136 10.66 14.55 -12.92
N LEU A 137 11.66 14.61 -12.04
CA LEU A 137 12.35 15.85 -11.67
C LEU A 137 13.25 16.42 -12.79
N ASP A 138 13.71 15.58 -13.71
CA ASP A 138 14.58 15.99 -14.82
C ASP A 138 13.80 16.42 -16.08
N LEU A 139 12.61 15.86 -16.31
CA LEU A 139 11.84 16.06 -17.53
C LEU A 139 10.97 17.32 -17.47
N ASN A 140 10.65 17.87 -18.64
CA ASN A 140 9.67 18.93 -18.77
C ASN A 140 8.25 18.37 -18.89
N PHE A 141 7.34 18.86 -18.05
CA PHE A 141 5.93 18.46 -18.01
C PHE A 141 4.97 19.53 -18.51
N THR A 142 5.48 20.71 -18.84
CA THR A 142 4.64 21.85 -19.27
C THR A 142 3.73 21.43 -20.42
N ASP A 143 2.42 21.60 -20.21
CA ASP A 143 1.34 21.29 -21.15
C ASP A 143 1.22 19.83 -21.61
N LYS A 144 1.98 18.90 -21.05
CA LYS A 144 1.91 17.46 -21.40
C LYS A 144 0.63 16.80 -20.88
N ILE A 145 0.09 15.91 -21.72
CA ILE A 145 -0.98 14.96 -21.36
C ILE A 145 -0.31 13.66 -20.93
N VAL A 146 -0.56 13.23 -19.70
CA VAL A 146 0.14 12.10 -19.05
C VAL A 146 -0.84 10.95 -18.77
N LEU A 147 -0.39 9.72 -19.02
CA LEU A 147 -1.00 8.50 -18.52
C LEU A 147 -0.13 7.93 -17.40
N ASP A 148 -0.73 7.62 -16.25
CA ASP A 148 -0.08 6.89 -15.15
C ASP A 148 -0.76 5.55 -14.96
N MET A 149 -0.08 4.48 -15.36
CA MET A 149 -0.60 3.11 -15.43
C MET A 149 -0.15 2.31 -14.21
N GLY A 150 -1.12 1.82 -13.41
CA GLY A 150 -0.84 1.26 -12.09
C GLY A 150 -0.44 2.34 -11.10
N THR A 151 -1.27 3.38 -10.98
CA THR A 151 -0.93 4.63 -10.27
C THR A 151 -0.69 4.45 -8.76
N GLY A 152 -1.26 3.41 -8.14
CA GLY A 152 -1.12 3.13 -6.71
C GLY A 152 -1.54 4.29 -5.82
N THR A 153 -0.60 4.85 -5.05
CA THR A 153 -0.85 6.04 -4.20
C THR A 153 -1.05 7.32 -5.00
N GLY A 154 -0.74 7.34 -6.31
CA GLY A 154 -0.77 8.53 -7.14
C GLY A 154 0.47 9.42 -7.04
N VAL A 155 1.53 8.99 -6.39
CA VAL A 155 2.73 9.80 -6.14
C VAL A 155 3.35 10.34 -7.43
N LEU A 156 3.37 9.55 -8.52
CA LEU A 156 3.91 9.98 -9.82
C LEU A 156 2.95 10.97 -10.51
N SER A 157 1.66 10.69 -10.50
CA SER A 157 0.62 11.59 -11.02
C SER A 157 0.65 12.95 -10.33
N ILE A 158 0.74 12.98 -9.00
CA ILE A 158 0.80 14.21 -8.20
C ILE A 158 2.04 15.01 -8.54
N LEU A 159 3.21 14.36 -8.65
CA LEU A 159 4.44 15.05 -9.06
C LEU A 159 4.32 15.57 -10.49
N ALA A 160 3.75 14.82 -11.42
CA ALA A 160 3.54 15.25 -12.80
C ALA A 160 2.69 16.53 -12.87
N GLU A 161 1.62 16.63 -12.10
CA GLU A 161 0.81 17.84 -12.01
C GLU A 161 1.60 19.02 -11.43
N LYS A 162 2.30 18.81 -10.32
CA LYS A 162 3.14 19.85 -9.69
C LYS A 162 4.28 20.31 -10.63
N ARG A 163 4.69 19.48 -11.59
CA ARG A 163 5.67 19.78 -12.63
C ARG A 163 5.06 20.48 -13.86
N GLY A 164 3.75 20.72 -13.88
CA GLY A 164 3.09 21.50 -14.93
C GLY A 164 2.34 20.69 -15.99
N ALA A 165 2.09 19.40 -15.77
CA ALA A 165 1.26 18.61 -16.68
C ALA A 165 -0.11 19.26 -16.88
N ARG A 166 -0.59 19.22 -18.14
CA ARG A 166 -1.88 19.80 -18.54
C ARG A 166 -3.04 18.97 -18.00
N SER A 167 -2.92 17.65 -18.10
CA SER A 167 -3.89 16.69 -17.60
C SER A 167 -3.23 15.34 -17.37
N ILE A 168 -3.69 14.62 -16.36
CA ILE A 168 -3.21 13.28 -16.03
C ILE A 168 -4.39 12.33 -15.96
N LEU A 169 -4.30 11.20 -16.67
CA LEU A 169 -5.19 10.06 -16.49
C LEU A 169 -4.45 9.01 -15.66
N ALA A 170 -4.92 8.78 -14.44
CA ALA A 170 -4.35 7.82 -13.50
C ALA A 170 -5.25 6.57 -13.43
N LEU A 171 -4.70 5.42 -13.81
CA LEU A 171 -5.41 4.15 -13.87
C LEU A 171 -4.83 3.15 -12.85
N ASP A 172 -5.72 2.39 -12.23
CA ASP A 172 -5.35 1.24 -11.41
C ASP A 172 -6.48 0.21 -11.46
N ASN A 173 -6.16 -1.07 -11.33
CA ASN A 173 -7.16 -2.14 -11.30
C ASN A 173 -7.66 -2.48 -9.89
N ASN A 174 -7.07 -1.85 -8.87
CA ASN A 174 -7.45 -2.04 -7.48
C ASN A 174 -8.29 -0.86 -6.96
N PRO A 175 -9.55 -1.09 -6.54
CA PRO A 175 -10.41 -0.03 -6.02
C PRO A 175 -9.80 0.70 -4.79
N TRP A 176 -9.03 0.00 -3.96
CA TRP A 176 -8.33 0.62 -2.82
C TRP A 176 -7.27 1.65 -3.26
N CYS A 177 -6.61 1.40 -4.40
CA CYS A 177 -5.68 2.38 -4.97
C CYS A 177 -6.44 3.63 -5.46
N ILE A 178 -7.61 3.46 -6.09
CA ILE A 178 -8.43 4.60 -6.54
C ILE A 178 -8.93 5.44 -5.38
N GLU A 179 -9.34 4.83 -4.27
CA GLU A 179 -9.69 5.58 -3.05
C GLU A 179 -8.49 6.32 -2.48
N ASN A 180 -7.34 5.66 -2.39
CA ASN A 180 -6.13 6.24 -1.81
C ASN A 180 -5.58 7.41 -2.65
N ILE A 181 -5.51 7.26 -3.99
CA ILE A 181 -5.07 8.37 -4.84
C ILE A 181 -6.00 9.58 -4.74
N ASN A 182 -7.32 9.38 -4.69
CA ASN A 182 -8.28 10.47 -4.56
C ASN A 182 -8.09 11.26 -3.26
N GLU A 183 -7.81 10.57 -2.16
CA GLU A 183 -7.44 11.22 -0.90
C GLU A 183 -6.13 12.02 -1.01
N ASN A 184 -5.10 11.40 -1.61
CA ASN A 184 -3.79 12.04 -1.81
C ASN A 184 -3.87 13.25 -2.76
N ILE A 185 -4.70 13.20 -3.80
CA ILE A 185 -5.03 14.36 -4.67
C ILE A 185 -5.52 15.53 -3.82
N GLY A 186 -6.43 15.27 -2.87
CA GLY A 186 -6.96 16.27 -1.95
C GLY A 186 -5.87 16.89 -1.07
N PHE A 187 -5.01 16.09 -0.44
CA PHE A 187 -3.89 16.58 0.39
C PHE A 187 -2.88 17.42 -0.37
N ASN A 188 -2.71 17.17 -1.67
CA ASN A 188 -1.78 17.90 -2.53
C ASN A 188 -2.41 19.05 -3.31
N HIS A 189 -3.72 19.27 -3.15
CA HIS A 189 -4.51 20.30 -3.87
C HIS A 189 -4.42 20.17 -5.39
N CYS A 190 -4.32 18.92 -5.90
CA CYS A 190 -4.29 18.63 -7.32
C CYS A 190 -5.68 18.71 -7.94
N THR A 191 -5.77 19.22 -9.18
CA THR A 191 -7.04 19.45 -9.89
C THR A 191 -7.05 18.93 -11.32
N LYS A 192 -5.90 18.44 -11.82
CA LYS A 192 -5.72 18.01 -13.21
C LYS A 192 -5.64 16.49 -13.38
N ILE A 193 -5.79 15.74 -12.28
CA ILE A 193 -5.71 14.29 -12.26
C ILE A 193 -7.12 13.71 -12.32
N THR A 194 -7.37 12.86 -13.32
CA THR A 194 -8.58 12.05 -13.41
C THR A 194 -8.24 10.60 -13.10
N THR A 195 -8.91 10.01 -12.12
CA THR A 195 -8.70 8.63 -11.70
C THR A 195 -9.75 7.70 -12.29
N LYS A 196 -9.37 6.49 -12.70
CA LYS A 196 -10.32 5.46 -13.14
C LYS A 196 -9.87 4.07 -12.71
N LEU A 197 -10.82 3.26 -12.28
CA LEU A 197 -10.62 1.83 -12.06
C LEU A 197 -10.58 1.13 -13.42
N ASN A 198 -9.39 0.84 -13.90
CA ASN A 198 -9.16 0.20 -15.19
C ASN A 198 -7.73 -0.34 -15.27
N ASP A 199 -7.53 -1.43 -16.03
CA ASP A 199 -6.24 -2.04 -16.33
C ASP A 199 -5.86 -1.97 -17.82
N SER A 200 -6.73 -1.40 -18.65
CA SER A 200 -6.55 -1.33 -20.09
C SER A 200 -5.99 0.02 -20.53
N VAL A 201 -4.98 -0.01 -21.39
CA VAL A 201 -4.37 1.19 -21.96
C VAL A 201 -5.31 1.81 -23.00
N PRO A 202 -5.66 3.12 -22.89
CA PRO A 202 -6.50 3.77 -23.90
C PRO A 202 -5.86 3.76 -25.28
N GLN A 203 -6.59 3.30 -26.30
CA GLN A 203 -6.10 3.06 -27.68
C GLN A 203 -6.23 4.32 -28.56
N LYS A 204 -5.56 5.43 -28.21
CA LYS A 204 -5.57 6.66 -29.05
C LYS A 204 -4.22 7.39 -28.87
N ASN A 205 -3.62 7.85 -29.96
CA ASN A 205 -2.46 8.75 -29.93
C ASN A 205 -2.82 10.06 -29.23
N GLN A 206 -2.73 10.11 -27.92
CA GLN A 206 -3.20 11.25 -27.13
C GLN A 206 -2.28 11.62 -25.95
N PHE A 207 -1.35 10.72 -25.57
CA PHE A 207 -0.48 11.00 -24.43
C PHE A 207 0.90 11.43 -24.91
N ASP A 208 1.42 12.48 -24.30
CA ASP A 208 2.80 12.94 -24.51
C ASP A 208 3.78 12.14 -23.66
N LEU A 209 3.29 11.55 -22.55
CA LEU A 209 4.10 10.77 -21.61
C LEU A 209 3.26 9.66 -21.01
N ILE A 210 3.82 8.46 -20.95
CA ILE A 210 3.28 7.34 -20.17
C ILE A 210 4.24 7.00 -19.04
N LEU A 211 3.70 6.87 -17.82
CA LEU A 211 4.37 6.38 -16.62
C LEU A 211 3.80 5.00 -16.30
N ALA A 212 4.67 4.01 -16.04
CA ALA A 212 4.24 2.69 -15.59
C ALA A 212 5.27 2.07 -14.62
N ASN A 213 4.96 2.06 -13.34
CA ASN A 213 5.76 1.41 -12.31
C ASN A 213 5.07 0.14 -11.83
N ILE A 214 5.04 -0.87 -12.69
CA ILE A 214 4.28 -2.12 -12.53
C ILE A 214 5.15 -3.34 -12.85
N SER A 215 4.65 -4.56 -12.59
CA SER A 215 5.44 -5.78 -12.78
C SER A 215 5.85 -6.00 -14.24
N ARG A 216 7.05 -6.59 -14.44
CA ARG A 216 7.63 -6.92 -15.74
C ARG A 216 6.64 -7.58 -16.70
N ASN A 217 5.90 -8.58 -16.23
CA ASN A 217 5.01 -9.35 -17.08
C ASN A 217 3.88 -8.51 -17.65
N ILE A 218 3.32 -7.60 -16.83
CA ILE A 218 2.29 -6.66 -17.28
C ILE A 218 2.89 -5.62 -18.23
N LEU A 219 4.09 -5.11 -17.96
CA LEU A 219 4.78 -4.20 -18.87
C LEU A 219 4.94 -4.82 -20.26
N LEU A 220 5.47 -6.06 -20.35
CA LEU A 220 5.65 -6.76 -21.61
C LEU A 220 4.34 -6.95 -22.39
N GLN A 221 3.22 -7.15 -21.70
CA GLN A 221 1.90 -7.26 -22.32
C GLN A 221 1.39 -5.91 -22.85
N GLN A 222 1.70 -4.81 -22.16
CA GLN A 222 1.13 -3.49 -22.44
C GLN A 222 2.00 -2.60 -23.33
N ILE A 223 3.30 -2.91 -23.52
CA ILE A 223 4.19 -2.13 -24.38
C ILE A 223 3.61 -1.88 -25.79
N PRO A 224 3.01 -2.86 -26.51
CA PRO A 224 2.38 -2.61 -27.80
C PRO A 224 1.24 -1.58 -27.73
N ASP A 225 0.49 -1.57 -26.62
CA ASP A 225 -0.60 -0.63 -26.44
C ASP A 225 -0.11 0.76 -26.02
N TYR A 226 1.00 0.85 -25.28
CA TYR A 226 1.67 2.12 -25.01
C TYR A 226 2.15 2.77 -26.32
N ALA A 227 2.70 1.98 -27.25
CA ALA A 227 3.12 2.48 -28.54
C ALA A 227 1.97 3.10 -29.34
N LYS A 228 0.76 2.50 -29.29
CA LYS A 228 -0.45 3.03 -29.96
C LYS A 228 -1.04 4.25 -29.24
N SER A 229 -0.80 4.41 -27.95
CA SER A 229 -1.39 5.46 -27.12
C SER A 229 -0.54 6.73 -27.05
N LEU A 230 0.78 6.62 -27.24
CA LEU A 230 1.70 7.74 -27.27
C LEU A 230 1.67 8.46 -28.63
N VAL A 231 1.74 9.79 -28.57
CA VAL A 231 2.02 10.62 -29.76
C VAL A 231 3.42 10.31 -30.30
N HIS A 232 3.72 10.75 -31.52
CA HIS A 232 5.08 10.69 -32.07
C HIS A 232 6.01 11.51 -31.17
N LEU A 233 7.23 11.01 -30.94
CA LEU A 233 8.21 11.57 -30.00
C LEU A 233 7.70 11.64 -28.55
N GLY A 234 6.63 10.93 -28.23
CA GLY A 234 6.14 10.80 -26.87
C GLY A 234 7.07 9.93 -26.01
N ASP A 235 7.06 10.17 -24.73
CA ASP A 235 7.96 9.60 -23.75
C ASP A 235 7.33 8.42 -23.01
N LEU A 236 8.12 7.37 -22.75
CA LEU A 236 7.73 6.20 -21.95
C LEU A 236 8.72 6.02 -20.80
N LEU A 237 8.23 6.16 -19.56
CA LEU A 237 8.99 5.88 -18.34
C LEU A 237 8.43 4.65 -17.66
N ILE A 238 9.25 3.61 -17.52
CA ILE A 238 8.84 2.32 -16.94
C ILE A 238 9.79 1.85 -15.84
N SER A 239 9.25 1.17 -14.86
CA SER A 239 9.96 0.53 -13.76
C SER A 239 9.12 -0.62 -13.19
N GLY A 240 9.64 -1.31 -12.15
CA GLY A 240 9.00 -2.48 -11.55
C GLY A 240 9.57 -3.80 -12.05
N PHE A 241 10.80 -3.76 -12.58
CA PHE A 241 11.55 -4.93 -13.05
C PHE A 241 13.01 -4.87 -12.61
N TYR A 242 13.70 -6.01 -12.67
CA TYR A 242 15.08 -6.14 -12.22
C TYR A 242 16.09 -5.81 -13.32
N VAL A 243 17.35 -5.59 -12.91
CA VAL A 243 18.48 -5.32 -13.83
C VAL A 243 18.62 -6.42 -14.90
N GLU A 244 18.42 -7.66 -14.53
CA GLU A 244 18.49 -8.83 -15.41
C GLU A 244 17.39 -8.85 -16.49
N ASP A 245 16.26 -8.20 -16.22
CA ASP A 245 15.14 -8.10 -17.16
C ASP A 245 15.29 -6.97 -18.18
N MET A 246 16.29 -6.09 -18.02
CA MET A 246 16.43 -4.89 -18.85
C MET A 246 16.53 -5.23 -20.34
N GLY A 247 17.27 -6.29 -20.72
CA GLY A 247 17.42 -6.69 -22.12
C GLY A 247 16.09 -7.11 -22.75
N ILE A 248 15.25 -7.85 -22.03
CA ILE A 248 13.93 -8.30 -22.52
C ILE A 248 13.00 -7.11 -22.70
N ILE A 249 12.97 -6.20 -21.73
CA ILE A 249 12.14 -4.98 -21.77
C ILE A 249 12.59 -4.07 -22.92
N GLN A 250 13.91 -3.86 -23.09
CA GLN A 250 14.44 -3.03 -24.15
C GLN A 250 14.09 -3.59 -25.53
N ASN A 251 14.30 -4.88 -25.77
CA ASN A 251 13.94 -5.52 -27.02
C ASN A 251 12.44 -5.39 -27.34
N ALA A 252 11.58 -5.56 -26.33
CA ALA A 252 10.13 -5.39 -26.50
C ALA A 252 9.76 -3.95 -26.86
N CYS A 253 10.38 -2.96 -26.23
CA CYS A 253 10.17 -1.55 -26.56
C CYS A 253 10.67 -1.22 -27.98
N GLU A 254 11.87 -1.67 -28.34
CA GLU A 254 12.46 -1.42 -29.68
C GLU A 254 11.64 -2.05 -30.81
N ALA A 255 11.06 -3.24 -30.58
CA ALA A 255 10.16 -3.90 -31.54
C ALA A 255 8.88 -3.08 -31.81
N GLU A 256 8.44 -2.27 -30.87
CA GLU A 256 7.26 -1.39 -30.98
C GLU A 256 7.65 0.06 -31.36
N GLY A 257 8.88 0.29 -31.84
CA GLY A 257 9.33 1.58 -32.35
C GLY A 257 9.75 2.58 -31.26
N PHE A 258 10.09 2.11 -30.08
CA PHE A 258 10.71 2.97 -29.06
C PHE A 258 12.23 2.96 -29.20
N ARG A 259 12.85 4.10 -28.90
CA ARG A 259 14.29 4.25 -28.76
C ARG A 259 14.64 4.37 -27.27
N PHE A 260 15.56 3.56 -26.81
CA PHE A 260 16.12 3.67 -25.46
C PHE A 260 16.92 4.97 -25.32
N ILE A 261 16.70 5.72 -24.23
CA ILE A 261 17.41 6.97 -23.92
C ILE A 261 18.41 6.73 -22.80
N ARG A 262 17.93 6.35 -21.61
CA ARG A 262 18.76 6.09 -20.41
C ARG A 262 17.99 5.29 -19.37
N ASN A 263 18.72 4.80 -18.37
CA ASN A 263 18.11 4.19 -17.18
C ASN A 263 18.75 4.69 -15.90
N PHE A 264 18.04 4.47 -14.79
CA PHE A 264 18.58 4.48 -13.45
C PHE A 264 18.59 3.07 -12.88
N LYS A 265 19.60 2.76 -12.05
CA LYS A 265 19.70 1.49 -11.32
C LYS A 265 19.85 1.78 -9.85
N LYS A 266 19.10 1.07 -9.02
CA LYS A 266 19.23 1.12 -7.58
C LYS A 266 19.04 -0.29 -7.02
N ASN A 267 20.10 -0.83 -6.35
CA ASN A 267 20.18 -2.22 -5.96
C ASN A 267 19.90 -3.15 -7.18
N LYS A 268 18.92 -4.03 -7.08
CA LYS A 268 18.52 -4.93 -8.16
C LYS A 268 17.47 -4.36 -9.13
N TRP A 269 16.96 -3.16 -8.88
CA TRP A 269 15.87 -2.55 -9.63
C TRP A 269 16.35 -1.58 -10.71
N VAL A 270 15.53 -1.43 -11.75
CA VAL A 270 15.76 -0.51 -12.87
C VAL A 270 14.53 0.34 -13.09
N ALA A 271 14.75 1.60 -13.44
CA ALA A 271 13.78 2.44 -14.13
C ALA A 271 14.40 2.87 -15.48
N ALA A 272 13.63 2.78 -16.55
CA ALA A 272 14.08 3.04 -17.91
C ALA A 272 13.24 4.10 -18.60
N TYR A 273 13.91 4.91 -19.42
CA TYR A 273 13.33 5.96 -20.23
C TYR A 273 13.51 5.65 -21.70
N PHE A 274 12.41 5.70 -22.43
CA PHE A 274 12.33 5.51 -23.87
C PHE A 274 11.56 6.67 -24.50
N THR A 275 11.82 6.93 -25.77
CA THR A 275 11.05 7.86 -26.60
C THR A 275 10.55 7.14 -27.83
N LYS A 276 9.29 7.35 -28.23
CA LYS A 276 8.72 6.80 -29.45
C LYS A 276 9.35 7.48 -30.67
N ASN A 277 9.71 6.70 -31.68
CA ASN A 277 10.27 7.22 -32.93
C ASN A 277 9.26 8.07 -33.71
N GLU A 278 9.75 8.86 -34.67
CA GLU A 278 8.91 9.69 -35.55
C GLU A 278 8.04 8.88 -36.51
N TYR A 279 8.45 7.63 -36.82
CA TYR A 279 7.81 6.75 -37.81
C TYR A 279 7.72 5.31 -37.30
#